data_9da07c0520ed25c9609980e153477995
#
_entry.id   9da07c0520ed25c9609980e153477995
#
_cell.length_a   1.000
_cell.length_b   1.000
_cell.length_c   1.000
_cell.angle_alpha   90.00
_cell.angle_beta   90.00
_cell.angle_gamma   90.00
#
_symmetry.space_group_name_H-M   'P 1'
#
loop_
_entity.id
_entity.type
_entity.pdbx_description
1 polymer ?
#
loop_
_entity_poly.entity_id
_entity_poly.type
_entity_poly.pdbx_seq_one_letter_code
_entity_poly.pdbx_strand_id
1 'polypeptide(L)'
;MVYDILCEIDGEIVGSCNLLRKKQIKMRHRATVGITVKQKYWSLGIGTAMFREMITLARAWGIEQLELEYIEGNERGIRLYEKMGFRTVAERPRAIRLKDGTYLSEFIMIRDL
;
A
#
# COMPACT_ATOMS: atom_id res chain seq x y z
N MET A 1 4.76 8.08 -13.55
CA MET A 1 3.58 8.85 -13.15
C MET A 1 3.29 8.57 -11.67
N VAL A 2 3.12 9.61 -10.89
CA VAL A 2 2.85 9.54 -9.45
C VAL A 2 1.50 10.17 -9.18
N TYR A 3 0.71 9.55 -8.32
CA TYR A 3 -0.57 10.12 -7.89
C TYR A 3 -0.68 10.01 -6.38
N ASP A 4 -1.03 11.13 -5.73
CA ASP A 4 -1.21 11.20 -4.29
C ASP A 4 -2.67 11.49 -3.96
N ILE A 5 -3.20 10.72 -3.01
CA ILE A 5 -4.55 10.93 -2.47
C ILE A 5 -4.40 11.27 -1.00
N LEU A 6 -5.02 12.36 -0.58
CA LEU A 6 -5.01 12.80 0.81
C LEU A 6 -6.40 12.67 1.40
N CYS A 7 -6.47 12.23 2.65
CA CYS A 7 -7.70 12.26 3.43
C CYS A 7 -7.60 13.37 4.46
N GLU A 8 -8.59 14.28 4.44
CA GLU A 8 -8.63 15.42 5.33
C GLU A 8 -9.90 15.37 6.17
N ILE A 9 -9.77 15.62 7.48
CA ILE A 9 -10.88 15.72 8.41
C ILE A 9 -10.71 17.02 9.20
N ASP A 10 -11.70 17.91 9.13
CA ASP A 10 -11.70 19.20 9.84
C ASP A 10 -10.41 20.01 9.63
N GLY A 11 -9.92 20.05 8.38
CA GLY A 11 -8.72 20.79 8.01
C GLY A 11 -7.41 20.09 8.33
N GLU A 12 -7.44 18.89 8.91
CA GLU A 12 -6.25 18.09 9.21
C GLU A 12 -6.09 16.97 8.21
N ILE A 13 -4.88 16.79 7.68
CA ILE A 13 -4.54 15.64 6.84
C ILE A 13 -4.30 14.45 7.77
N VAL A 14 -5.17 13.45 7.69
CA VAL A 14 -5.17 12.29 8.59
C VAL A 14 -4.69 11.02 7.90
N GLY A 15 -4.59 11.02 6.59
CA GLY A 15 -4.10 9.88 5.83
C GLY A 15 -3.64 10.30 4.46
N SER A 16 -2.79 9.45 3.87
CA SER A 16 -2.32 9.62 2.50
C SER A 16 -2.09 8.27 1.87
N CYS A 17 -2.28 8.18 0.56
CA CYS A 17 -1.83 7.04 -0.21
C CYS A 17 -1.27 7.54 -1.53
N ASN A 18 -0.37 6.75 -2.11
CA ASN A 18 0.21 7.09 -3.39
C ASN A 18 0.19 5.90 -4.34
N LEU A 19 0.16 6.22 -5.62
CA LEU A 19 0.20 5.27 -6.70
C LEU A 19 1.36 5.66 -7.60
N LEU A 20 2.35 4.76 -7.73
CA LEU A 20 3.56 5.01 -8.50
C LEU A 20 3.66 3.99 -9.63
N ARG A 21 3.40 4.42 -10.85
CA ARG A 21 3.49 3.56 -12.03
C ARG A 21 4.95 3.23 -12.35
N LYS A 22 5.23 1.98 -12.71
CA LYS A 22 6.55 1.58 -13.18
C LYS A 22 6.88 2.31 -14.48
N LYS A 23 8.14 2.73 -14.62
CA LYS A 23 8.57 3.57 -15.76
C LYS A 23 8.93 2.79 -17.01
N GLN A 24 9.48 1.58 -16.86
CA GLN A 24 9.89 0.76 -17.99
C GLN A 24 8.67 0.31 -18.80
N ILE A 25 8.77 0.39 -20.11
CA ILE A 25 7.66 0.08 -21.03
C ILE A 25 7.03 -1.28 -20.73
N LYS A 26 7.85 -2.30 -20.53
CA LYS A 26 7.36 -3.66 -20.26
C LYS A 26 6.71 -3.83 -18.89
N MET A 27 6.83 -2.84 -18.00
CA MET A 27 6.33 -2.88 -16.63
C MET A 27 5.23 -1.85 -16.35
N ARG A 28 4.83 -1.07 -17.36
CA ARG A 28 3.90 0.06 -17.20
C ARG A 28 2.48 -0.36 -16.85
N HIS A 29 2.17 -1.65 -16.96
CA HIS A 29 0.90 -2.22 -16.49
C HIS A 29 0.86 -2.43 -14.99
N ARG A 30 1.96 -2.15 -14.28
CA ARG A 30 2.08 -2.33 -12.81
C ARG A 30 2.35 -1.00 -12.11
N ALA A 31 1.91 -0.91 -10.88
CA ALA A 31 2.17 0.24 -10.02
C ALA A 31 2.39 -0.19 -8.58
N THR A 32 3.19 0.58 -7.86
CA THR A 32 3.43 0.41 -6.43
C THR A 32 2.49 1.32 -5.66
N VAL A 33 2.01 0.84 -4.53
CA VAL A 33 1.06 1.52 -3.66
C VAL A 33 1.69 1.75 -2.29
N GLY A 34 1.55 2.96 -1.77
CA GLY A 34 1.86 3.27 -0.37
C GLY A 34 0.64 3.86 0.31
N ILE A 35 0.46 3.56 1.59
CA ILE A 35 -0.66 4.10 2.38
C ILE A 35 -0.23 4.35 3.82
N THR A 36 -0.70 5.46 4.38
CA THR A 36 -0.46 5.85 5.77
C THR A 36 -1.71 6.50 6.34
N VAL A 37 -2.09 6.11 7.55
CA VAL A 37 -3.21 6.73 8.28
C VAL A 37 -2.73 6.99 9.70
N LYS A 38 -3.00 8.21 10.22
CA LYS A 38 -2.65 8.55 11.60
C LYS A 38 -3.34 7.60 12.57
N GLN A 39 -2.62 7.16 13.60
CA GLN A 39 -3.07 6.14 14.53
C GLN A 39 -4.43 6.43 15.16
N LYS A 40 -4.68 7.68 15.58
CA LYS A 40 -5.94 8.06 16.21
C LYS A 40 -7.16 7.96 15.28
N TYR A 41 -6.93 7.83 13.98
CA TYR A 41 -7.98 7.67 12.98
C TYR A 41 -8.10 6.24 12.45
N TRP A 42 -7.40 5.30 13.06
CA TRP A 42 -7.50 3.90 12.67
C TRP A 42 -8.91 3.36 12.94
N SER A 43 -9.27 2.31 12.19
CA SER A 43 -10.57 1.61 12.34
C SER A 43 -11.81 2.46 12.01
N LEU A 44 -11.63 3.57 11.30
CA LEU A 44 -12.73 4.42 10.85
C LEU A 44 -13.07 4.25 9.35
N GLY A 45 -12.44 3.26 8.70
CA GLY A 45 -12.69 3.00 7.28
C GLY A 45 -11.92 3.89 6.31
N ILE A 46 -11.01 4.75 6.80
CA ILE A 46 -10.24 5.68 5.96
C ILE A 46 -9.34 4.92 4.98
N GLY A 47 -8.61 3.92 5.46
CA GLY A 47 -7.74 3.11 4.61
C GLY A 47 -8.52 2.41 3.50
N THR A 48 -9.67 1.84 3.83
CA THR A 48 -10.55 1.20 2.85
C THR A 48 -11.03 2.20 1.79
N ALA A 49 -11.46 3.38 2.21
CA ALA A 49 -11.94 4.43 1.30
C ALA A 49 -10.82 4.88 0.35
N MET A 50 -9.62 5.09 0.87
CA MET A 50 -8.46 5.49 0.05
C MET A 50 -8.07 4.41 -0.95
N PHE A 51 -8.07 3.12 -0.55
CA PHE A 51 -7.78 2.02 -1.46
C PHE A 51 -8.81 1.93 -2.58
N ARG A 52 -10.08 2.08 -2.27
CA ARG A 52 -11.14 2.06 -3.30
C ARG A 52 -10.94 3.15 -4.34
N GLU A 53 -10.63 4.36 -3.88
CA GLU A 53 -10.37 5.48 -4.77
C GLU A 53 -9.13 5.21 -5.65
N MET A 54 -8.07 4.71 -5.05
CA MET A 54 -6.84 4.40 -5.74
C MET A 54 -7.02 3.29 -6.79
N ILE A 55 -7.80 2.26 -6.46
CA ILE A 55 -8.09 1.17 -7.40
C ILE A 55 -8.87 1.70 -8.60
N THR A 56 -9.87 2.56 -8.36
CA THR A 56 -10.63 3.19 -9.42
C THR A 56 -9.72 3.97 -10.36
N LEU A 57 -8.79 4.73 -9.80
CA LEU A 57 -7.81 5.50 -10.55
C LEU A 57 -6.87 4.61 -11.36
N ALA A 58 -6.36 3.56 -10.72
CA ALA A 58 -5.45 2.61 -11.35
C ALA A 58 -6.09 1.95 -12.57
N ARG A 59 -7.34 1.54 -12.43
CA ARG A 59 -8.10 0.97 -13.56
C ARG A 59 -8.29 1.97 -14.70
N ALA A 60 -8.59 3.22 -14.37
CA ALA A 60 -8.74 4.26 -15.38
C ALA A 60 -7.45 4.50 -16.17
N TRP A 61 -6.30 4.25 -15.54
CA TRP A 61 -4.98 4.41 -16.18
C TRP A 61 -4.49 3.15 -16.90
N GLY A 62 -5.28 2.08 -16.92
CA GLY A 62 -4.88 0.82 -17.55
C GLY A 62 -3.89 0.02 -16.75
N ILE A 63 -3.75 0.28 -15.45
CA ILE A 63 -2.91 -0.53 -14.57
C ILE A 63 -3.61 -1.85 -14.30
N GLU A 64 -2.86 -2.95 -14.45
CA GLU A 64 -3.39 -4.31 -14.33
C GLU A 64 -2.96 -5.01 -13.06
N GLN A 65 -1.94 -4.49 -12.36
CA GLN A 65 -1.44 -5.08 -11.12
C GLN A 65 -0.94 -4.00 -10.18
N LEU A 66 -1.34 -4.11 -8.92
CA LEU A 66 -0.84 -3.28 -7.82
C LEU A 66 0.09 -4.10 -6.94
N GLU A 67 1.14 -3.47 -6.44
CA GLU A 67 2.13 -4.07 -5.55
C GLU A 67 2.30 -3.19 -4.33
N LEU A 68 2.44 -3.80 -3.15
CA LEU A 68 2.84 -3.11 -1.93
C LEU A 68 3.76 -3.99 -1.11
N GLU A 69 4.43 -3.39 -0.14
CA GLU A 69 5.31 -4.09 0.77
C GLU A 69 4.87 -3.84 2.21
N TYR A 70 5.05 -4.84 3.08
CA TYR A 70 4.85 -4.67 4.51
C TYR A 70 5.96 -5.38 5.28
N ILE A 71 6.21 -4.90 6.51
CA ILE A 71 7.21 -5.48 7.41
C ILE A 71 6.49 -6.44 8.35
N GLU A 72 7.12 -7.59 8.67
CA GLU A 72 6.52 -8.53 9.60
C GLU A 72 6.12 -7.84 10.91
N GLY A 73 5.00 -8.27 11.49
CA GLY A 73 4.42 -7.65 12.67
C GLY A 73 3.36 -6.59 12.37
N ASN A 74 3.23 -6.14 11.12
CA ASN A 74 2.20 -5.16 10.73
C ASN A 74 0.86 -5.85 10.49
N GLU A 75 0.27 -6.42 11.52
CA GLU A 75 -0.96 -7.21 11.37
C GLU A 75 -2.17 -6.38 10.93
N ARG A 76 -2.26 -5.13 11.36
CA ARG A 76 -3.35 -4.24 10.91
C ARG A 76 -3.27 -3.98 9.41
N GLY A 77 -2.07 -3.68 8.94
CA GLY A 77 -1.83 -3.46 7.51
C GLY A 77 -2.19 -4.70 6.71
N ILE A 78 -1.73 -5.87 7.15
CA ILE A 78 -2.02 -7.14 6.49
C ILE A 78 -3.53 -7.35 6.36
N ARG A 79 -4.29 -7.15 7.44
CA ARG A 79 -5.76 -7.31 7.42
C ARG A 79 -6.42 -6.37 6.42
N LEU A 80 -5.99 -5.12 6.37
CA LEU A 80 -6.50 -4.15 5.41
C LEU A 80 -6.16 -4.57 3.97
N TYR A 81 -4.91 -4.96 3.72
CA TYR A 81 -4.47 -5.35 2.39
C TYR A 81 -5.18 -6.59 1.89
N GLU A 82 -5.33 -7.60 2.74
CA GLU A 82 -6.08 -8.81 2.40
C GLU A 82 -7.56 -8.50 2.12
N LYS A 83 -8.16 -7.65 2.93
CA LYS A 83 -9.53 -7.16 2.71
C LYS A 83 -9.67 -6.49 1.34
N MET A 84 -8.63 -5.78 0.91
CA MET A 84 -8.62 -5.09 -0.38
C MET A 84 -8.16 -5.99 -1.54
N GLY A 85 -8.05 -7.29 -1.31
CA GLY A 85 -7.78 -8.26 -2.36
C GLY A 85 -6.31 -8.52 -2.66
N PHE A 86 -5.40 -8.02 -1.83
CA PHE A 86 -3.97 -8.31 -1.98
C PHE A 86 -3.62 -9.69 -1.40
N ARG A 87 -2.62 -10.33 -1.99
CA ARG A 87 -2.07 -11.59 -1.48
C ARG A 87 -0.55 -11.51 -1.42
N THR A 88 0.06 -12.17 -0.44
CA THR A 88 1.52 -12.24 -0.30
C THR A 88 2.08 -13.17 -1.35
N VAL A 89 3.10 -12.71 -2.08
CA VAL A 89 3.76 -13.48 -3.15
C VAL A 89 5.24 -13.70 -2.89
N ALA A 90 5.87 -12.93 -2.01
CA ALA A 90 7.31 -13.05 -1.75
C ALA A 90 7.67 -12.55 -0.36
N GLU A 91 8.80 -13.05 0.14
CA GLU A 91 9.41 -12.62 1.39
C GLU A 91 10.88 -12.29 1.15
N ARG A 92 11.34 -11.16 1.74
CA ARG A 92 12.76 -10.84 1.82
C ARG A 92 13.20 -11.01 3.28
N PRO A 93 13.92 -12.10 3.61
CA PRO A 93 14.41 -12.29 4.97
C PRO A 93 15.48 -11.25 5.31
N ARG A 94 15.55 -10.86 6.59
CA ARG A 94 16.56 -9.93 7.09
C ARG A 94 16.57 -8.60 6.33
N ALA A 95 15.40 -8.14 5.93
CA ALA A 95 15.25 -6.90 5.18
C ALA A 95 15.46 -5.66 6.04
N ILE A 96 15.07 -5.73 7.33
CA ILE A 96 15.16 -4.64 8.28
C ILE A 96 16.00 -5.09 9.47
N ARG A 97 16.97 -4.27 9.86
CA ARG A 97 17.77 -4.50 11.07
C ARG A 97 17.38 -3.47 12.12
N LEU A 98 16.90 -3.94 13.26
CA LEU A 98 16.56 -3.09 14.40
C LEU A 98 17.83 -2.73 15.19
N LYS A 99 17.73 -1.70 16.04
CA LYS A 99 18.87 -1.22 16.84
C LYS A 99 19.42 -2.28 17.79
N ASP A 100 18.57 -3.19 18.26
CA ASP A 100 18.99 -4.28 19.16
C ASP A 100 19.64 -5.46 18.42
N GLY A 101 19.78 -5.36 17.10
CA GLY A 101 20.35 -6.43 16.27
C GLY A 101 19.34 -7.44 15.75
N THR A 102 18.07 -7.33 16.11
CA THR A 102 17.02 -8.20 15.59
C THR A 102 16.74 -7.87 14.12
N TYR A 103 16.50 -8.90 13.32
CA TYR A 103 16.12 -8.74 11.92
C TYR A 103 14.65 -9.03 11.72
N LEU A 104 14.03 -8.27 10.83
CA LEU A 104 12.64 -8.48 10.40
C LEU A 104 12.60 -8.74 8.91
N SER A 105 11.65 -9.57 8.49
CA SER A 105 11.36 -9.80 7.08
C SER A 105 10.47 -8.71 6.51
N GLU A 106 10.62 -8.49 5.22
CA GLU A 106 9.71 -7.67 4.42
C GLU A 106 8.96 -8.60 3.47
N PHE A 107 7.66 -8.35 3.30
CA PHE A 107 6.80 -9.15 2.44
C PHE A 107 6.26 -8.31 1.31
N ILE A 108 6.11 -8.92 0.14
CA ILE A 108 5.55 -8.29 -1.05
C ILE A 108 4.16 -8.87 -1.29
N MET A 109 3.18 -8.00 -1.45
CA MET A 109 1.81 -8.36 -1.80
C MET A 109 1.46 -7.80 -3.17
N ILE A 110 0.63 -8.53 -3.91
CA ILE A 110 0.08 -8.05 -5.17
C ILE A 110 -1.42 -8.22 -5.21
N ARG A 111 -2.05 -7.38 -6.02
CA ARG A 111 -3.44 -7.52 -6.43
C ARG A 111 -3.55 -7.30 -7.92
N ASP A 112 -4.11 -8.28 -8.61
CA ASP A 112 -4.47 -8.13 -10.03
C ASP A 112 -5.80 -7.37 -10.14
N LEU A 113 -5.88 -6.48 -11.10
CA LEU A 113 -7.07 -5.64 -11.31
C LEU A 113 -7.93 -6.11 -12.48
#